data_5ffb2e13bb215cab451cc3236ab65dd9
#
_entry.id   5ffb2e13bb215cab451cc3236ab65dd9
#
_cell.length_a   1.000
_cell.length_b   1.000
_cell.length_c   1.000
_cell.angle_alpha   90.00
_cell.angle_beta   90.00
_cell.angle_gamma   90.00
#
_symmetry.space_group_name_H-M   'P 1'
#
loop_
_entity.id
_entity.type
_entity.pdbx_description
1 polymer ?
#
loop_
_entity_poly.entity_id
_entity_poly.type
_entity_poly.pdbx_seq_one_letter_code
_entity_poly.pdbx_strand_id
1 'polypeptide(L)'
;MARLLVFLLTALPMMAWAEPVHLRIQGSNTLGSALLPVLIRAELRAEHATQVQVHSAKADNESVITATRADGVDVQVDIAAHGSSTGFDALARGEADLIAASRPISDSEARQLQAFGDLRSPAAEHVIGLDGVAILVNPANPLSELSLDQIAQVFSGQVRRWEQLGVAGGDIHLYARDERSGTFETFRSRVLAPKQVNLAPTARRFEAGDRLAAQVAVDRQAIGFTGLSTLHGTKVLAVADGTAAALLPERTLVASEVYPLSRRLFLYLPTPPSPQAAALIDFIQSPAGQAIVAEQGFVSQQIVAQRVAPVANMPAQYRALAEHAQRLSVNLRFQPGSAALDSKATQDVQRVIEYLNQAGKPHRKAVLVAFGDPKDTPGRAALLSRLRGEAVRQALARGGIEVLEVAGLGDQMPVAGNEMEQGRLRNRRVEVWVY
;
A
#
# COMPACT_ATOMS: atom_id res chain seq x y z
N MET A 1 -46.29 -35.64 64.00
CA MET A 1 -46.25 -35.87 62.51
C MET A 1 -45.79 -34.57 61.87
N ALA A 2 -44.49 -34.40 61.60
CA ALA A 2 -43.94 -33.23 60.93
C ALA A 2 -43.80 -33.51 59.45
N ARG A 3 -44.51 -32.77 58.62
CA ARG A 3 -44.37 -32.83 57.12
C ARG A 3 -43.20 -31.99 56.68
N LEU A 4 -42.15 -32.65 56.15
CA LEU A 4 -41.01 -32.02 55.50
C LEU A 4 -41.43 -31.58 54.10
N LEU A 5 -41.46 -30.28 53.82
CA LEU A 5 -41.68 -29.72 52.48
C LEU A 5 -40.31 -29.60 51.81
N VAL A 6 -40.04 -30.43 50.80
CA VAL A 6 -38.82 -30.33 49.97
C VAL A 6 -39.13 -29.33 48.84
N PHE A 7 -38.47 -28.16 48.90
CA PHE A 7 -38.47 -27.21 47.78
C PHE A 7 -37.45 -27.64 46.73
N LEU A 8 -37.91 -28.10 45.60
CA LEU A 8 -37.11 -28.39 44.42
C LEU A 8 -36.78 -27.03 43.74
N LEU A 9 -35.57 -26.47 43.94
CA LEU A 9 -35.10 -25.34 43.19
C LEU A 9 -34.72 -25.79 41.79
N THR A 10 -35.56 -25.57 40.81
CA THR A 10 -35.23 -25.74 39.39
C THR A 10 -34.32 -24.56 38.96
N ALA A 11 -33.01 -24.86 38.86
CA ALA A 11 -32.06 -23.92 38.23
C ALA A 11 -32.40 -23.83 36.73
N LEU A 12 -33.06 -22.74 36.34
CA LEU A 12 -33.18 -22.36 34.94
C LEU A 12 -31.75 -22.01 34.42
N PRO A 13 -31.27 -22.59 33.31
CA PRO A 13 -30.03 -22.18 32.72
C PRO A 13 -30.20 -20.71 32.29
N MET A 14 -29.44 -19.79 32.91
CA MET A 14 -29.24 -18.46 32.36
C MET A 14 -28.59 -18.67 30.99
N MET A 15 -29.33 -18.51 29.90
CA MET A 15 -28.76 -18.29 28.59
C MET A 15 -27.98 -16.97 28.69
N ALA A 16 -26.67 -17.05 28.84
CA ALA A 16 -25.78 -15.92 28.66
C ALA A 16 -25.90 -15.54 27.17
N TRP A 17 -26.63 -14.48 26.91
CA TRP A 17 -26.61 -13.85 25.58
C TRP A 17 -25.19 -13.32 25.41
N ALA A 18 -24.47 -13.83 24.41
CA ALA A 18 -23.17 -13.30 24.07
C ALA A 18 -23.36 -11.83 23.63
N GLU A 19 -22.52 -10.96 24.16
CA GLU A 19 -22.57 -9.54 23.76
C GLU A 19 -22.30 -9.41 22.26
N PRO A 20 -23.05 -8.56 21.55
CA PRO A 20 -22.81 -8.32 20.12
C PRO A 20 -21.39 -7.78 19.89
N VAL A 21 -20.73 -8.30 18.86
CA VAL A 21 -19.40 -7.84 18.46
C VAL A 21 -19.55 -6.55 17.68
N HIS A 22 -18.91 -5.49 18.14
CA HIS A 22 -18.91 -4.19 17.45
C HIS A 22 -17.46 -3.80 17.10
N LEU A 23 -17.19 -3.57 15.81
CA LEU A 23 -15.90 -3.12 15.28
C LEU A 23 -16.07 -1.78 14.56
N ARG A 24 -15.32 -0.76 14.99
CA ARG A 24 -15.35 0.58 14.41
C ARG A 24 -14.07 0.83 13.63
N ILE A 25 -14.19 1.02 12.32
CA ILE A 25 -13.08 1.28 11.40
C ILE A 25 -13.19 2.69 10.87
N GLN A 26 -12.17 3.51 11.08
CA GLN A 26 -12.18 4.89 10.61
C GLN A 26 -10.92 5.23 9.80
N GLY A 27 -11.04 6.16 8.85
CA GLY A 27 -9.90 6.73 8.14
C GLY A 27 -10.04 6.83 6.64
N SER A 28 -9.17 6.18 5.90
CA SER A 28 -8.95 6.39 4.46
C SER A 28 -10.15 6.10 3.58
N ASN A 29 -10.57 7.09 2.77
CA ASN A 29 -11.56 6.90 1.71
C ASN A 29 -11.14 5.83 0.70
N THR A 30 -9.85 5.76 0.36
CA THR A 30 -9.34 4.78 -0.59
C THR A 30 -9.66 3.36 -0.16
N LEU A 31 -9.60 3.07 1.14
CA LEU A 31 -9.87 1.75 1.72
C LEU A 31 -11.36 1.59 2.05
N GLY A 32 -11.93 2.57 2.75
CA GLY A 32 -13.25 2.43 3.35
C GLY A 32 -14.41 2.55 2.37
N SER A 33 -14.24 3.25 1.22
CA SER A 33 -15.34 3.45 0.28
C SER A 33 -15.70 2.21 -0.54
N ALA A 34 -14.73 1.32 -0.82
CA ALA A 34 -14.97 0.14 -1.66
C ALA A 34 -14.30 -1.13 -1.15
N LEU A 35 -13.02 -1.09 -0.77
CA LEU A 35 -12.23 -2.28 -0.48
C LEU A 35 -12.66 -2.97 0.83
N LEU A 36 -12.73 -2.22 1.93
CA LEU A 36 -13.05 -2.78 3.25
C LEU A 36 -14.45 -3.41 3.32
N PRO A 37 -15.52 -2.80 2.77
CA PRO A 37 -16.83 -3.44 2.77
C PRO A 37 -16.85 -4.81 2.07
N VAL A 38 -16.09 -4.97 0.99
CA VAL A 38 -16.00 -6.24 0.26
C VAL A 38 -15.20 -7.27 1.04
N LEU A 39 -14.06 -6.86 1.63
CA LEU A 39 -13.21 -7.73 2.44
C LEU A 39 -13.93 -8.25 3.69
N ILE A 40 -14.59 -7.36 4.44
CA ILE A 40 -15.34 -7.71 5.66
C ILE A 40 -16.49 -8.67 5.34
N ARG A 41 -17.24 -8.40 4.26
CA ARG A 41 -18.29 -9.34 3.82
C ARG A 41 -17.73 -10.72 3.48
N ALA A 42 -16.58 -10.77 2.85
CA ALA A 42 -15.96 -12.04 2.48
C ALA A 42 -15.42 -12.79 3.71
N GLU A 43 -14.81 -12.08 4.64
CA GLU A 43 -14.36 -12.64 5.93
C GLU A 43 -15.53 -13.22 6.71
N LEU A 44 -16.60 -12.47 6.94
CA LEU A 44 -17.79 -12.94 7.64
C LEU A 44 -18.43 -14.19 6.98
N ARG A 45 -18.42 -14.22 5.64
CA ARG A 45 -18.90 -15.41 4.91
C ARG A 45 -17.96 -16.62 5.06
N ALA A 46 -16.65 -16.39 5.09
CA ALA A 46 -15.67 -17.44 5.33
C ALA A 46 -15.80 -18.03 6.74
N GLU A 47 -16.24 -17.23 7.72
CA GLU A 47 -16.61 -17.64 9.08
C GLU A 47 -18.03 -18.27 9.18
N HIS A 48 -18.69 -18.53 8.04
CA HIS A 48 -20.05 -19.04 7.97
C HIS A 48 -21.12 -18.15 8.61
N ALA A 49 -20.89 -16.85 8.70
CA ALA A 49 -21.90 -15.90 9.15
C ALA A 49 -23.06 -15.83 8.16
N THR A 50 -24.26 -15.68 8.72
CA THR A 50 -25.52 -15.54 7.99
C THR A 50 -25.99 -14.09 8.01
N GLN A 51 -27.01 -13.75 7.20
CA GLN A 51 -27.64 -12.42 7.13
C GLN A 51 -26.65 -11.28 6.93
N VAL A 52 -25.55 -11.52 6.18
CA VAL A 52 -24.53 -10.50 5.92
C VAL A 52 -25.10 -9.41 5.01
N GLN A 53 -25.31 -8.24 5.56
CA GLN A 53 -25.88 -7.07 4.88
C GLN A 53 -24.94 -5.87 4.98
N VAL A 54 -24.96 -5.01 3.95
CA VAL A 54 -24.22 -3.74 3.93
C VAL A 54 -25.23 -2.61 3.73
N HIS A 55 -25.26 -1.69 4.64
CA HIS A 55 -26.11 -0.52 4.62
C HIS A 55 -25.27 0.75 4.49
N SER A 56 -25.68 1.68 3.64
CA SER A 56 -25.11 3.03 3.66
C SER A 56 -25.57 3.71 4.94
N ALA A 57 -24.66 4.38 5.64
CA ALA A 57 -25.01 5.19 6.79
C ALA A 57 -25.57 6.57 6.34
N LYS A 58 -25.86 7.44 7.30
CA LYS A 58 -26.47 8.76 7.01
C LYS A 58 -25.52 9.73 6.31
N ALA A 59 -24.22 9.61 6.57
CA ALA A 59 -23.22 10.46 5.96
C ALA A 59 -22.60 9.76 4.74
N ASP A 60 -22.17 10.55 3.76
CA ASP A 60 -21.42 10.06 2.61
C ASP A 60 -20.11 9.38 3.07
N ASN A 61 -19.70 8.32 2.38
CA ASN A 61 -18.52 7.52 2.70
C ASN A 61 -18.57 6.81 4.07
N GLU A 62 -19.76 6.57 4.60
CA GLU A 62 -20.00 5.74 5.77
C GLU A 62 -20.85 4.53 5.40
N SER A 63 -20.56 3.40 6.04
CA SER A 63 -21.32 2.17 5.87
C SER A 63 -21.34 1.34 7.15
N VAL A 64 -22.42 0.58 7.31
CA VAL A 64 -22.63 -0.37 8.42
C VAL A 64 -22.79 -1.76 7.83
N ILE A 65 -22.00 -2.71 8.31
CA ILE A 65 -22.10 -4.11 7.93
C ILE A 65 -22.64 -4.88 9.13
N THR A 66 -23.71 -5.62 8.93
CA THR A 66 -24.31 -6.46 9.96
C THR A 66 -24.32 -7.93 9.52
N ALA A 67 -24.15 -8.83 10.49
CA ALA A 67 -24.19 -10.27 10.27
C ALA A 67 -24.53 -10.99 11.57
N THR A 68 -24.94 -12.26 11.47
CA THR A 68 -25.06 -13.16 12.62
C THR A 68 -24.06 -14.31 12.41
N ARG A 69 -23.15 -14.53 13.34
CA ARG A 69 -22.15 -15.60 13.32
C ARG A 69 -22.80 -16.97 13.47
N ALA A 70 -22.07 -18.02 13.16
CA ALA A 70 -22.55 -19.40 13.30
C ALA A 70 -22.89 -19.80 14.73
N ASP A 71 -22.30 -19.15 15.73
CA ASP A 71 -22.58 -19.30 17.16
C ASP A 71 -23.79 -18.48 17.65
N GLY A 72 -24.45 -17.74 16.76
CA GLY A 72 -25.62 -16.89 17.05
C GLY A 72 -25.28 -15.49 17.55
N VAL A 73 -24.00 -15.09 17.57
CA VAL A 73 -23.57 -13.76 17.98
C VAL A 73 -23.78 -12.76 16.83
N ASP A 74 -24.43 -11.66 17.11
CA ASP A 74 -24.56 -10.56 16.17
C ASP A 74 -23.26 -9.77 16.05
N VAL A 75 -22.89 -9.42 14.81
CA VAL A 75 -21.71 -8.63 14.48
C VAL A 75 -22.15 -7.36 13.77
N GLN A 76 -21.62 -6.23 14.22
CA GLN A 76 -21.77 -4.95 13.54
C GLN A 76 -20.39 -4.35 13.28
N VAL A 77 -20.12 -3.96 12.02
CA VAL A 77 -18.90 -3.23 11.64
C VAL A 77 -19.28 -1.88 11.07
N ASP A 78 -18.86 -0.81 11.73
CA ASP A 78 -19.05 0.56 11.28
C ASP A 78 -17.79 1.05 10.55
N ILE A 79 -17.96 1.59 9.36
CA ILE A 79 -16.86 2.17 8.57
C ILE A 79 -17.16 3.64 8.34
N ALA A 80 -16.22 4.52 8.72
CA ALA A 80 -16.26 5.95 8.43
C ALA A 80 -14.99 6.36 7.66
N ALA A 81 -15.17 6.66 6.35
CA ALA A 81 -14.08 6.85 5.41
C ALA A 81 -13.88 8.33 5.01
N HIS A 82 -13.35 9.16 5.92
CA HIS A 82 -13.22 10.60 5.77
C HIS A 82 -11.78 11.11 5.59
N GLY A 83 -10.80 10.19 5.43
CA GLY A 83 -9.39 10.47 5.22
C GLY A 83 -8.49 9.84 6.30
N SER A 84 -7.23 9.54 5.96
CA SER A 84 -6.32 8.81 6.86
C SER A 84 -6.16 9.48 8.23
N SER A 85 -6.09 10.80 8.28
CA SER A 85 -5.92 11.55 9.54
C SER A 85 -7.10 11.38 10.48
N THR A 86 -8.35 11.29 9.95
CA THR A 86 -9.54 11.15 10.80
C THR A 86 -9.54 9.83 11.58
N GLY A 87 -8.92 8.76 11.02
CA GLY A 87 -8.77 7.50 11.72
C GLY A 87 -7.86 7.59 12.95
N PHE A 88 -6.73 8.27 12.82
CA PHE A 88 -5.81 8.50 13.96
C PHE A 88 -6.45 9.38 15.02
N ASP A 89 -7.16 10.44 14.62
CA ASP A 89 -7.91 11.29 15.55
C ASP A 89 -9.04 10.53 16.26
N ALA A 90 -9.75 9.66 15.55
CA ALA A 90 -10.81 8.83 16.12
C ALA A 90 -10.27 7.83 17.14
N LEU A 91 -9.13 7.18 16.86
CA LEU A 91 -8.48 6.31 17.85
C LEU A 91 -8.12 7.10 19.11
N ALA A 92 -7.56 8.30 18.98
CA ALA A 92 -7.22 9.16 20.12
C ALA A 92 -8.43 9.49 21.02
N ARG A 93 -9.64 9.57 20.43
CA ARG A 93 -10.91 9.81 21.14
C ARG A 93 -11.60 8.53 21.61
N GLY A 94 -11.05 7.34 21.33
CA GLY A 94 -11.69 6.07 21.64
C GLY A 94 -12.91 5.75 20.75
N GLU A 95 -12.99 6.35 19.56
CA GLU A 95 -14.08 6.19 18.59
C GLU A 95 -13.75 5.21 17.45
N ALA A 96 -12.55 4.66 17.42
CA ALA A 96 -12.12 3.64 16.47
C ALA A 96 -11.40 2.50 17.17
N ASP A 97 -11.57 1.29 16.65
CA ASP A 97 -10.90 0.06 17.08
C ASP A 97 -9.81 -0.36 16.06
N LEU A 98 -9.93 0.13 14.82
CA LEU A 98 -9.04 -0.12 13.72
C LEU A 98 -8.93 1.14 12.84
N ILE A 99 -7.71 1.53 12.47
CA ILE A 99 -7.47 2.68 11.60
C ILE A 99 -7.15 2.20 10.19
N ALA A 100 -7.84 2.76 9.19
CA ALA A 100 -7.51 2.61 7.78
C ALA A 100 -6.70 3.82 7.29
N ALA A 101 -5.53 3.59 6.66
CA ALA A 101 -4.71 4.68 6.16
C ALA A 101 -4.09 4.37 4.79
N SER A 102 -3.98 5.37 3.93
CA SER A 102 -3.29 5.29 2.62
C SER A 102 -1.93 6.00 2.62
N ARG A 103 -1.39 6.24 3.80
CA ARG A 103 -0.04 6.70 4.10
C ARG A 103 0.45 6.13 5.42
N PRO A 104 1.77 6.11 5.67
CA PRO A 104 2.28 5.77 7.00
C PRO A 104 1.78 6.75 8.07
N ILE A 105 1.71 6.29 9.31
CA ILE A 105 1.50 7.15 10.47
C ILE A 105 2.61 8.20 10.57
N SER A 106 2.27 9.45 10.82
CA SER A 106 3.22 10.54 11.01
C SER A 106 3.88 10.48 12.39
N ASP A 107 5.01 11.20 12.57
CA ASP A 107 5.69 11.29 13.88
C ASP A 107 4.83 11.94 14.96
N SER A 108 3.98 12.91 14.60
CA SER A 108 3.06 13.55 15.52
C SER A 108 1.95 12.62 15.97
N GLU A 109 1.33 11.89 15.02
CA GLU A 109 0.29 10.90 15.33
C GLU A 109 0.84 9.74 16.17
N ALA A 110 2.03 9.22 15.84
CA ALA A 110 2.66 8.16 16.61
C ALA A 110 2.95 8.59 18.08
N ARG A 111 3.39 9.83 18.29
CA ARG A 111 3.58 10.37 19.66
C ARG A 111 2.24 10.55 20.38
N GLN A 112 1.22 11.06 19.70
CA GLN A 112 -0.10 11.28 20.30
C GLN A 112 -0.76 9.96 20.73
N LEU A 113 -0.50 8.89 20.01
CA LEU A 113 -1.13 7.58 20.19
C LEU A 113 -0.29 6.57 20.97
N GLN A 114 0.76 6.99 21.66
CA GLN A 114 1.64 6.10 22.43
C GLN A 114 0.90 5.22 23.46
N ALA A 115 -0.22 5.71 24.01
CA ALA A 115 -1.05 4.95 24.95
C ALA A 115 -1.68 3.68 24.32
N PHE A 116 -1.76 3.62 23.00
CA PHE A 116 -2.30 2.48 22.23
C PHE A 116 -1.21 1.49 21.76
N GLY A 117 0.02 1.66 22.23
CA GLY A 117 1.18 0.87 21.86
C GLY A 117 2.04 1.53 20.76
N ASP A 118 3.10 0.81 20.34
CA ASP A 118 3.92 1.25 19.21
C ASP A 118 3.22 0.90 17.89
N LEU A 119 2.46 1.88 17.35
CA LEU A 119 1.75 1.72 16.08
C LEU A 119 2.66 1.57 14.86
N ARG A 120 3.99 1.66 14.99
CA ARG A 120 4.96 1.38 13.93
C ARG A 120 5.56 -0.02 14.02
N SER A 121 5.19 -0.77 15.04
CA SER A 121 5.64 -2.15 15.20
C SER A 121 5.02 -3.07 14.16
N PRO A 122 5.68 -4.18 13.77
CA PRO A 122 5.09 -5.18 12.88
C PRO A 122 3.80 -5.81 13.40
N ALA A 123 3.55 -5.74 14.71
CA ALA A 123 2.32 -6.24 15.33
C ALA A 123 1.13 -5.27 15.20
N ALA A 124 1.40 -3.99 14.98
CA ALA A 124 0.37 -2.95 14.90
C ALA A 124 0.18 -2.39 13.47
N GLU A 125 1.27 -2.30 12.68
CA GLU A 125 1.25 -1.78 11.32
C GLU A 125 1.13 -2.89 10.30
N HIS A 126 -0.03 -3.02 9.65
CA HIS A 126 -0.29 -4.03 8.64
C HIS A 126 -0.50 -3.39 7.27
N VAL A 127 0.40 -3.66 6.33
CA VAL A 127 0.18 -3.34 4.93
C VAL A 127 -0.75 -4.41 4.35
N ILE A 128 -1.90 -3.99 3.81
CA ILE A 128 -2.93 -4.89 3.28
C ILE A 128 -2.95 -4.95 1.75
N GLY A 129 -2.27 -4.04 1.09
CA GLY A 129 -2.14 -3.95 -0.36
C GLY A 129 -1.37 -2.70 -0.74
N LEU A 130 -1.16 -2.54 -2.03
CA LEU A 130 -0.52 -1.36 -2.59
C LEU A 130 -1.43 -0.72 -3.64
N ASP A 131 -1.16 0.55 -3.91
CA ASP A 131 -1.82 1.32 -4.95
C ASP A 131 -0.80 2.21 -5.64
N GLY A 132 -1.11 2.68 -6.84
CA GLY A 132 -0.32 3.65 -7.58
C GLY A 132 -1.17 4.83 -8.00
N VAL A 133 -0.60 6.03 -7.96
CA VAL A 133 -1.22 7.21 -8.54
C VAL A 133 -0.76 7.34 -9.99
N ALA A 134 -1.68 7.15 -10.94
CA ALA A 134 -1.41 7.29 -12.35
C ALA A 134 -1.61 8.74 -12.82
N ILE A 135 -0.73 9.23 -13.67
CA ILE A 135 -0.86 10.50 -14.36
C ILE A 135 -1.53 10.24 -15.70
N LEU A 136 -2.66 10.88 -15.92
CA LEU A 136 -3.55 10.66 -17.05
C LEU A 136 -3.56 11.85 -18.00
N VAL A 137 -3.57 11.55 -19.28
CA VAL A 137 -3.83 12.53 -20.34
C VAL A 137 -4.85 11.97 -21.32
N ASN A 138 -5.35 12.84 -22.19
CA ASN A 138 -6.20 12.43 -23.32
C ASN A 138 -5.45 11.42 -24.20
N PRO A 139 -6.10 10.38 -24.75
CA PRO A 139 -5.46 9.40 -25.63
C PRO A 139 -4.71 10.00 -26.84
N ALA A 140 -5.16 11.15 -27.33
CA ALA A 140 -4.53 11.83 -28.46
C ALA A 140 -3.32 12.68 -28.06
N ASN A 141 -3.01 12.83 -26.78
CA ASN A 141 -1.84 13.60 -26.30
C ASN A 141 -0.56 12.86 -26.70
N PRO A 142 0.44 13.54 -27.35
CA PRO A 142 1.65 12.88 -27.83
C PRO A 142 2.66 12.53 -26.72
N LEU A 143 2.59 13.14 -25.53
CA LEU A 143 3.52 12.87 -24.43
C LEU A 143 3.47 11.39 -24.01
N SER A 144 4.63 10.83 -23.71
CA SER A 144 4.77 9.47 -23.19
C SER A 144 5.18 9.44 -21.70
N GLU A 145 5.85 10.49 -21.24
CA GLU A 145 6.42 10.56 -19.89
C GLU A 145 6.53 11.99 -19.36
N LEU A 146 6.60 12.11 -18.04
CA LEU A 146 6.93 13.34 -17.31
C LEU A 146 7.77 12.99 -16.07
N SER A 147 8.67 13.91 -15.69
CA SER A 147 9.34 13.83 -14.38
C SER A 147 8.41 14.31 -13.26
N LEU A 148 8.68 13.91 -12.02
CA LEU A 148 7.97 14.43 -10.84
C LEU A 148 8.04 15.96 -10.76
N ASP A 149 9.16 16.56 -11.20
CA ASP A 149 9.37 18.01 -11.25
C ASP A 149 8.44 18.67 -12.27
N GLN A 150 8.36 18.12 -13.48
CA GLN A 150 7.43 18.62 -14.50
C GLN A 150 5.98 18.48 -14.06
N ILE A 151 5.62 17.35 -13.43
CA ILE A 151 4.28 17.14 -12.88
C ILE A 151 3.97 18.19 -11.81
N ALA A 152 4.91 18.48 -10.91
CA ALA A 152 4.74 19.54 -9.90
C ALA A 152 4.55 20.92 -10.53
N GLN A 153 5.34 21.27 -11.53
CA GLN A 153 5.23 22.54 -12.26
C GLN A 153 3.88 22.69 -12.99
N VAL A 154 3.41 21.62 -13.61
CA VAL A 154 2.09 21.60 -14.27
C VAL A 154 0.97 21.78 -13.26
N PHE A 155 0.93 20.96 -12.23
CA PHE A 155 -0.18 20.99 -11.27
C PHE A 155 -0.13 22.18 -10.31
N SER A 156 1.01 22.86 -10.17
CA SER A 156 1.09 24.16 -9.48
C SER A 156 0.70 25.35 -10.36
N GLY A 157 0.52 25.13 -11.68
CA GLY A 157 0.21 26.20 -12.63
C GLY A 157 1.42 27.05 -13.05
N GLN A 158 2.64 26.59 -12.78
CA GLN A 158 3.87 27.21 -13.31
C GLN A 158 4.01 26.91 -14.81
N VAL A 159 3.71 25.70 -15.22
CA VAL A 159 3.56 25.29 -16.62
C VAL A 159 2.07 25.25 -16.93
N ARG A 160 1.64 26.06 -17.91
CA ARG A 160 0.21 26.24 -18.24
C ARG A 160 -0.15 25.83 -19.65
N ARG A 161 0.84 25.61 -20.50
CA ARG A 161 0.65 25.28 -21.92
C ARG A 161 1.46 24.05 -22.29
N TRP A 162 0.90 23.22 -23.15
CA TRP A 162 1.53 22.00 -23.63
C TRP A 162 2.84 22.28 -24.39
N GLU A 163 2.96 23.45 -25.07
CA GLU A 163 4.17 23.83 -25.77
C GLU A 163 5.39 24.01 -24.82
N GLN A 164 5.16 24.34 -23.56
CA GLN A 164 6.22 24.41 -22.55
C GLN A 164 6.81 23.04 -22.18
N LEU A 165 6.08 21.96 -22.53
CA LEU A 165 6.52 20.58 -22.40
C LEU A 165 6.99 19.98 -23.73
N GLY A 166 7.14 20.81 -24.78
CA GLY A 166 7.66 20.39 -26.09
C GLY A 166 6.63 19.74 -27.01
N VAL A 167 5.33 19.83 -26.70
CA VAL A 167 4.26 19.25 -27.54
C VAL A 167 3.19 20.31 -27.83
N ALA A 168 2.55 20.20 -28.98
CA ALA A 168 1.43 21.07 -29.34
C ALA A 168 0.18 20.71 -28.54
N GLY A 169 -0.65 21.70 -28.18
CA GLY A 169 -1.91 21.40 -27.47
C GLY A 169 -2.60 22.61 -26.87
N GLY A 170 -1.95 23.77 -26.72
CA GLY A 170 -2.55 24.97 -26.10
C GLY A 170 -2.56 24.90 -24.56
N ASP A 171 -3.57 25.47 -23.96
CA ASP A 171 -3.65 25.57 -22.49
C ASP A 171 -3.87 24.19 -21.83
N ILE A 172 -3.26 23.97 -20.67
CA ILE A 172 -3.41 22.72 -19.92
C ILE A 172 -4.62 22.83 -18.99
N HIS A 173 -5.54 21.88 -19.08
CA HIS A 173 -6.67 21.77 -18.18
C HIS A 173 -6.35 20.75 -17.07
N LEU A 174 -6.34 21.23 -15.82
CA LEU A 174 -5.96 20.44 -14.64
C LEU A 174 -7.17 19.74 -14.01
N TYR A 175 -7.07 18.42 -13.84
CA TYR A 175 -8.07 17.60 -13.21
C TYR A 175 -7.47 16.89 -11.98
N ALA A 176 -8.00 17.18 -10.79
CA ALA A 176 -7.49 16.68 -9.52
C ALA A 176 -8.57 15.95 -8.72
N ARG A 177 -8.16 15.06 -7.87
CA ARG A 177 -9.03 14.49 -6.83
C ARG A 177 -9.29 15.56 -5.76
N ASP A 178 -10.37 15.43 -5.01
CA ASP A 178 -10.71 16.33 -3.91
C ASP A 178 -9.68 16.25 -2.76
N GLU A 179 -9.77 17.19 -1.81
CA GLU A 179 -8.79 17.30 -0.71
C GLU A 179 -8.86 16.15 0.28
N ARG A 180 -10.02 15.51 0.43
CA ARG A 180 -10.23 14.38 1.34
C ARG A 180 -9.80 13.05 0.71
N SER A 181 -9.51 13.04 -0.60
CA SER A 181 -9.08 11.85 -1.31
C SER A 181 -7.67 11.42 -0.89
N GLY A 182 -7.51 10.17 -0.46
CA GLY A 182 -6.19 9.58 -0.20
C GLY A 182 -5.28 9.56 -1.44
N THR A 183 -5.85 9.59 -2.66
CA THR A 183 -5.10 9.74 -3.90
C THR A 183 -4.50 11.15 -4.01
N PHE A 184 -5.28 12.19 -3.67
CA PHE A 184 -4.76 13.55 -3.59
C PHE A 184 -3.70 13.71 -2.50
N GLU A 185 -3.93 13.11 -1.33
CA GLU A 185 -2.96 13.14 -0.22
C GLU A 185 -1.61 12.54 -0.64
N THR A 186 -1.63 11.40 -1.35
CA THR A 186 -0.41 10.79 -1.91
C THR A 186 0.23 11.68 -2.96
N PHE A 187 -0.56 12.22 -3.90
CA PHE A 187 -0.06 13.12 -4.92
C PHE A 187 0.57 14.38 -4.29
N ARG A 188 -0.10 15.00 -3.33
CA ARG A 188 0.41 16.15 -2.59
C ARG A 188 1.74 15.84 -1.91
N SER A 189 1.82 14.74 -1.17
CA SER A 189 3.01 14.37 -0.40
C SER A 189 4.20 13.95 -1.26
N ARG A 190 3.95 13.36 -2.43
CA ARG A 190 5.01 12.85 -3.33
C ARG A 190 5.43 13.83 -4.42
N VAL A 191 4.53 14.71 -4.85
CA VAL A 191 4.74 15.61 -6.00
C VAL A 191 4.85 17.07 -5.56
N LEU A 192 3.84 17.57 -4.84
CA LEU A 192 3.75 19.01 -4.56
C LEU A 192 4.59 19.43 -3.34
N ALA A 193 4.46 18.73 -2.23
CA ALA A 193 5.12 19.09 -0.97
C ALA A 193 6.66 19.08 -1.05
N PRO A 194 7.34 18.13 -1.74
CA PRO A 194 8.78 18.17 -1.91
C PRO A 194 9.29 19.43 -2.64
N LYS A 195 8.45 20.02 -3.47
CA LYS A 195 8.75 21.26 -4.21
C LYS A 195 8.20 22.52 -3.54
N GLN A 196 7.58 22.39 -2.36
CA GLN A 196 6.97 23.47 -1.59
C GLN A 196 5.92 24.27 -2.40
N VAL A 197 5.18 23.59 -3.27
CA VAL A 197 4.11 24.18 -4.09
C VAL A 197 2.75 23.61 -3.72
N ASN A 198 1.69 24.34 -4.08
CA ASN A 198 0.32 23.91 -3.90
C ASN A 198 -0.34 23.61 -5.24
N LEU A 199 -1.44 22.87 -5.22
CA LEU A 199 -2.27 22.67 -6.40
C LEU A 199 -2.83 24.01 -6.89
N ALA A 200 -2.74 24.24 -8.20
CA ALA A 200 -3.27 25.46 -8.82
C ALA A 200 -4.78 25.60 -8.54
N PRO A 201 -5.28 26.81 -8.22
CA PRO A 201 -6.69 27.03 -7.96
C PRO A 201 -7.59 26.80 -9.17
N THR A 202 -7.02 26.76 -10.38
CA THR A 202 -7.70 26.44 -11.63
C THR A 202 -8.00 24.97 -11.82
N ALA A 203 -7.43 24.10 -10.97
CA ALA A 203 -7.64 22.65 -11.07
C ALA A 203 -9.10 22.28 -10.71
N ARG A 204 -9.78 21.59 -11.61
CA ARG A 204 -11.12 21.06 -11.38
C ARG A 204 -11.01 19.83 -10.49
N ARG A 205 -11.76 19.82 -9.37
CA ARG A 205 -11.72 18.73 -8.40
C ARG A 205 -12.86 17.74 -8.60
N PHE A 206 -12.56 16.47 -8.37
CA PHE A 206 -13.50 15.35 -8.50
C PHE A 206 -13.42 14.44 -7.28
N GLU A 207 -14.56 14.12 -6.70
CA GLU A 207 -14.65 13.16 -5.62
C GLU A 207 -14.39 11.72 -6.11
N ALA A 208 -14.92 11.36 -7.29
CA ALA A 208 -14.77 10.03 -7.88
C ALA A 208 -13.68 9.99 -8.96
N GLY A 209 -12.79 8.98 -8.88
CA GLY A 209 -11.68 8.82 -9.83
C GLY A 209 -12.11 8.45 -11.24
N ASP A 210 -13.18 7.66 -11.37
CA ASP A 210 -13.78 7.28 -12.66
C ASP A 210 -14.36 8.49 -13.40
N ARG A 211 -15.02 9.41 -12.69
CA ARG A 211 -15.52 10.66 -13.26
C ARG A 211 -14.36 11.56 -13.73
N LEU A 212 -13.28 11.62 -12.96
CA LEU A 212 -12.07 12.35 -13.38
C LEU A 212 -11.51 11.73 -14.67
N ALA A 213 -11.30 10.43 -14.70
CA ALA A 213 -10.75 9.74 -15.86
C ALA A 213 -11.64 9.93 -17.11
N ALA A 214 -12.96 9.84 -16.96
CA ALA A 214 -13.90 10.08 -18.06
C ALA A 214 -13.79 11.50 -18.65
N GLN A 215 -13.58 12.51 -17.79
CA GLN A 215 -13.38 13.88 -18.27
C GLN A 215 -12.03 14.06 -18.97
N VAL A 216 -10.95 13.46 -18.46
CA VAL A 216 -9.63 13.46 -19.12
C VAL A 216 -9.70 12.77 -20.48
N ALA A 217 -10.46 11.68 -20.61
CA ALA A 217 -10.58 10.93 -21.85
C ALA A 217 -11.21 11.75 -22.99
N VAL A 218 -12.09 12.70 -22.70
CA VAL A 218 -12.80 13.51 -23.71
C VAL A 218 -12.18 14.88 -23.95
N ASP A 219 -11.41 15.41 -23.00
CA ASP A 219 -10.76 16.72 -23.10
C ASP A 219 -9.31 16.57 -23.61
N ARG A 220 -9.05 17.04 -24.85
CA ARG A 220 -7.74 16.95 -25.49
C ARG A 220 -6.62 17.74 -24.77
N GLN A 221 -6.99 18.70 -23.94
CA GLN A 221 -6.05 19.56 -23.20
C GLN A 221 -5.87 19.09 -21.75
N ALA A 222 -6.53 18.00 -21.36
CA ALA A 222 -6.55 17.52 -20.00
C ALA A 222 -5.26 16.82 -19.57
N ILE A 223 -4.87 17.10 -18.33
CA ILE A 223 -4.02 16.25 -17.51
C ILE A 223 -4.70 16.04 -16.16
N GLY A 224 -4.63 14.82 -15.64
CA GLY A 224 -5.24 14.48 -14.36
C GLY A 224 -4.46 13.39 -13.63
N PHE A 225 -4.88 13.06 -12.41
CA PHE A 225 -4.34 11.91 -11.66
C PHE A 225 -5.42 11.16 -10.90
N THR A 226 -5.28 9.83 -10.86
CA THR A 226 -6.19 8.95 -10.12
C THR A 226 -5.49 7.67 -9.68
N GLY A 227 -6.18 6.79 -8.93
CA GLY A 227 -5.69 5.45 -8.59
C GLY A 227 -5.80 4.48 -9.77
N LEU A 228 -5.09 3.35 -9.70
CA LEU A 228 -5.01 2.36 -10.79
C LEU A 228 -6.34 1.70 -11.12
N SER A 229 -7.28 1.66 -10.20
CA SER A 229 -8.61 1.07 -10.41
C SER A 229 -9.51 1.87 -11.35
N THR A 230 -9.14 3.11 -11.73
CA THR A 230 -10.01 4.06 -12.42
C THR A 230 -9.35 4.75 -13.62
N LEU A 231 -8.70 3.98 -14.51
CA LEU A 231 -7.93 4.53 -15.65
C LEU A 231 -8.75 4.77 -16.92
N HIS A 232 -9.91 4.23 -17.02
CA HIS A 232 -10.88 4.16 -18.14
C HIS A 232 -10.63 5.08 -19.35
N GLY A 233 -10.17 4.51 -20.46
CA GLY A 233 -10.10 5.19 -21.78
C GLY A 233 -9.10 6.34 -21.85
N THR A 234 -8.27 6.54 -20.84
CA THR A 234 -7.21 7.56 -20.81
C THR A 234 -5.86 6.98 -21.24
N LYS A 235 -4.92 7.84 -21.61
CA LYS A 235 -3.50 7.49 -21.76
C LYS A 235 -2.79 7.76 -20.45
N VAL A 236 -2.05 6.76 -19.96
CA VAL A 236 -1.21 6.86 -18.76
C VAL A 236 0.19 7.28 -19.17
N LEU A 237 0.75 8.28 -18.49
CA LEU A 237 2.14 8.69 -18.68
C LEU A 237 3.09 7.91 -17.77
N ALA A 238 4.27 7.58 -18.30
CA ALA A 238 5.36 7.11 -17.46
C ALA A 238 5.89 8.26 -16.58
N VAL A 239 6.32 7.94 -15.36
CA VAL A 239 6.81 8.92 -14.39
C VAL A 239 8.26 8.64 -14.06
N ALA A 240 9.12 9.67 -14.19
CA ALA A 240 10.53 9.66 -13.79
C ALA A 240 10.73 10.34 -12.43
N ASP A 241 11.64 9.82 -11.61
CA ASP A 241 12.05 10.41 -10.33
C ASP A 241 13.56 10.71 -10.36
N GLY A 242 13.93 11.97 -10.47
CA GLY A 242 15.31 12.41 -10.64
C GLY A 242 15.93 11.84 -11.91
N THR A 243 17.06 11.14 -11.77
CA THR A 243 17.78 10.49 -12.88
C THR A 243 17.32 9.05 -13.17
N ALA A 244 16.34 8.54 -12.42
CA ALA A 244 15.80 7.21 -12.65
C ALA A 244 14.97 7.17 -13.95
N ALA A 245 14.92 6.00 -14.59
CA ALA A 245 14.11 5.80 -15.78
C ALA A 245 12.63 6.06 -15.51
N ALA A 246 11.93 6.63 -16.49
CA ALA A 246 10.50 6.81 -16.42
C ALA A 246 9.78 5.44 -16.45
N LEU A 247 8.80 5.25 -15.57
CA LEU A 247 8.10 3.99 -15.38
C LEU A 247 6.58 4.17 -15.48
N LEU A 248 5.92 3.26 -16.17
CA LEU A 248 4.47 3.12 -16.12
C LEU A 248 4.06 2.47 -14.78
N PRO A 249 2.84 2.72 -14.27
CA PRO A 249 2.34 2.11 -13.05
C PRO A 249 1.94 0.64 -13.25
N GLU A 250 2.82 -0.19 -13.77
CA GLU A 250 2.60 -1.63 -13.89
C GLU A 250 2.46 -2.27 -12.51
N ARG A 251 1.58 -3.27 -12.39
CA ARG A 251 1.30 -3.91 -11.09
C ARG A 251 2.55 -4.41 -10.38
N THR A 252 3.50 -4.99 -11.09
CA THR A 252 4.77 -5.50 -10.53
C THR A 252 5.72 -4.39 -10.07
N LEU A 253 5.73 -3.25 -10.77
CA LEU A 253 6.51 -2.07 -10.37
C LEU A 253 5.89 -1.35 -9.17
N VAL A 254 4.56 -1.37 -9.06
CA VAL A 254 3.84 -0.89 -7.88
C VAL A 254 4.03 -1.85 -6.70
N ALA A 255 3.91 -3.16 -6.90
CA ALA A 255 4.10 -4.18 -5.87
C ALA A 255 5.50 -4.10 -5.23
N SER A 256 6.53 -3.92 -6.06
CA SER A 256 7.92 -3.74 -5.62
C SER A 256 8.25 -2.31 -5.18
N GLU A 257 7.27 -1.39 -5.22
CA GLU A 257 7.43 0.04 -4.88
C GLU A 257 8.54 0.75 -5.69
N VAL A 258 8.82 0.27 -6.91
CA VAL A 258 9.76 0.90 -7.84
C VAL A 258 9.10 2.06 -8.58
N TYR A 259 7.80 1.95 -8.90
CA TYR A 259 7.05 3.04 -9.50
C TYR A 259 7.03 4.28 -8.58
N PRO A 260 7.36 5.50 -9.07
CA PRO A 260 7.53 6.69 -8.22
C PRO A 260 6.34 7.06 -7.34
N LEU A 261 5.13 6.88 -7.84
CA LEU A 261 3.90 7.22 -7.14
C LEU A 261 3.19 6.02 -6.52
N SER A 262 3.93 4.96 -6.18
CA SER A 262 3.42 3.83 -5.38
C SER A 262 3.14 4.26 -3.95
N ARG A 263 2.09 3.68 -3.36
CA ARG A 263 1.76 3.86 -1.93
C ARG A 263 1.32 2.55 -1.31
N ARG A 264 1.59 2.40 -0.03
CA ARG A 264 1.10 1.31 0.81
C ARG A 264 -0.28 1.67 1.37
N LEU A 265 -1.11 0.67 1.50
CA LEU A 265 -2.42 0.74 2.14
C LEU A 265 -2.33 0.02 3.48
N PHE A 266 -2.67 0.72 4.56
CA PHE A 266 -2.43 0.28 5.92
C PHE A 266 -3.71 0.06 6.69
N LEU A 267 -3.69 -0.95 7.57
CA LEU A 267 -4.54 -1.02 8.74
C LEU A 267 -3.65 -0.97 9.99
N TYR A 268 -4.02 -0.13 10.96
CA TYR A 268 -3.32 -0.01 12.22
C TYR A 268 -4.18 -0.54 13.35
N LEU A 269 -3.60 -1.48 14.11
CA LEU A 269 -4.20 -2.11 15.29
C LEU A 269 -3.63 -1.50 16.57
N PRO A 270 -4.45 -1.02 17.52
CA PRO A 270 -3.98 -0.75 18.86
C PRO A 270 -3.56 -2.02 19.59
N THR A 271 -2.76 -1.88 20.64
CA THR A 271 -2.28 -2.99 21.47
C THR A 271 -2.90 -2.92 22.86
N PRO A 272 -3.61 -3.97 23.35
CA PRO A 272 -3.92 -5.22 22.63
C PRO A 272 -4.98 -5.04 21.54
N PRO A 273 -4.91 -5.78 20.43
CA PRO A 273 -5.93 -5.74 19.39
C PRO A 273 -7.23 -6.42 19.86
N SER A 274 -8.38 -5.97 19.35
CA SER A 274 -9.60 -6.76 19.51
C SER A 274 -9.50 -8.07 18.69
N PRO A 275 -10.07 -9.19 19.18
CA PRO A 275 -10.05 -10.46 18.45
C PRO A 275 -10.63 -10.33 17.03
N GLN A 276 -11.71 -9.55 16.86
CA GLN A 276 -12.35 -9.35 15.56
C GLN A 276 -11.45 -8.56 14.60
N ALA A 277 -10.76 -7.52 15.07
CA ALA A 277 -9.82 -6.76 14.25
C ALA A 277 -8.62 -7.63 13.82
N ALA A 278 -8.11 -8.48 14.72
CA ALA A 278 -7.03 -9.41 14.38
C ALA A 278 -7.47 -10.45 13.34
N ALA A 279 -8.66 -11.07 13.50
CA ALA A 279 -9.21 -12.02 12.53
C ALA A 279 -9.40 -11.38 11.14
N LEU A 280 -9.90 -10.15 11.09
CA LEU A 280 -10.03 -9.42 9.83
C LEU A 280 -8.66 -9.21 9.15
N ILE A 281 -7.62 -8.84 9.89
CA ILE A 281 -6.26 -8.69 9.35
C ILE A 281 -5.75 -10.02 8.80
N ASP A 282 -5.90 -11.11 9.55
CA ASP A 282 -5.46 -12.44 9.14
C ASP A 282 -6.17 -12.87 7.85
N PHE A 283 -7.49 -12.66 7.76
CA PHE A 283 -8.24 -12.92 6.53
C PHE A 283 -7.74 -12.06 5.36
N ILE A 284 -7.54 -10.75 5.56
CA ILE A 284 -7.07 -9.86 4.49
C ILE A 284 -5.69 -10.30 3.97
N GLN A 285 -4.80 -10.75 4.85
CA GLN A 285 -3.45 -11.21 4.49
C GLN A 285 -3.43 -12.62 3.89
N SER A 286 -4.52 -13.38 3.99
CA SER A 286 -4.65 -14.69 3.37
C SER A 286 -4.67 -14.62 1.83
N PRO A 287 -4.42 -15.75 1.12
CA PRO A 287 -4.56 -15.79 -0.34
C PRO A 287 -5.95 -15.35 -0.83
N ALA A 288 -7.02 -15.69 -0.10
CA ALA A 288 -8.40 -15.30 -0.43
C ALA A 288 -8.60 -13.78 -0.30
N GLY A 289 -8.17 -13.18 0.80
CA GLY A 289 -8.23 -11.74 1.01
C GLY A 289 -7.40 -10.97 -0.03
N GLN A 290 -6.20 -11.46 -0.34
CA GLN A 290 -5.34 -10.82 -1.34
C GLN A 290 -5.88 -10.96 -2.78
N ALA A 291 -6.63 -12.02 -3.10
CA ALA A 291 -7.35 -12.13 -4.37
C ALA A 291 -8.41 -11.02 -4.49
N ILE A 292 -9.18 -10.77 -3.41
CA ILE A 292 -10.17 -9.68 -3.37
C ILE A 292 -9.49 -8.31 -3.53
N VAL A 293 -8.34 -8.07 -2.88
CA VAL A 293 -7.56 -6.84 -3.07
C VAL A 293 -7.24 -6.61 -4.55
N ALA A 294 -6.81 -7.67 -5.26
CA ALA A 294 -6.51 -7.60 -6.69
C ALA A 294 -7.76 -7.38 -7.56
N GLU A 295 -8.88 -8.04 -7.25
CA GLU A 295 -10.16 -7.88 -7.94
C GLU A 295 -10.75 -6.47 -7.80
N GLN A 296 -10.54 -5.82 -6.65
CA GLN A 296 -10.93 -4.45 -6.41
C GLN A 296 -10.01 -3.41 -7.10
N GLY A 297 -9.07 -3.86 -7.96
CA GLY A 297 -8.19 -2.99 -8.75
C GLY A 297 -6.93 -2.51 -8.02
N PHE A 298 -6.71 -2.92 -6.77
CA PHE A 298 -5.49 -2.65 -6.03
C PHE A 298 -4.40 -3.67 -6.36
N VAL A 299 -3.20 -3.43 -5.89
CA VAL A 299 -2.08 -4.35 -6.07
C VAL A 299 -1.93 -5.21 -4.82
N SER A 300 -2.17 -6.51 -4.99
CA SER A 300 -2.01 -7.48 -3.91
C SER A 300 -0.55 -7.69 -3.56
N GLN A 301 -0.30 -8.25 -2.38
CA GLN A 301 1.03 -8.60 -1.89
C GLN A 301 1.45 -10.03 -2.25
N GLN A 302 0.69 -10.71 -3.12
CA GLN A 302 1.08 -12.00 -3.65
C GLN A 302 2.35 -11.86 -4.47
N ILE A 303 3.33 -12.72 -4.19
CA ILE A 303 4.60 -12.70 -4.89
C ILE A 303 4.46 -13.34 -6.27
N VAL A 304 4.90 -12.61 -7.28
CA VAL A 304 4.96 -13.06 -8.66
C VAL A 304 6.40 -13.00 -9.13
N ALA A 305 6.88 -14.04 -9.78
CA ALA A 305 8.17 -14.04 -10.46
C ALA A 305 8.00 -13.53 -11.90
N GLN A 306 8.84 -12.59 -12.29
CA GLN A 306 8.79 -11.97 -13.62
C GLN A 306 10.17 -11.91 -14.26
N ARG A 307 10.22 -12.01 -15.58
CA ARG A 307 11.44 -11.74 -16.34
C ARG A 307 11.64 -10.22 -16.45
N VAL A 308 12.88 -9.80 -16.26
CA VAL A 308 13.30 -8.42 -16.48
C VAL A 308 14.07 -8.37 -17.78
N ALA A 309 13.69 -7.49 -18.70
CA ALA A 309 14.41 -7.35 -19.95
C ALA A 309 15.80 -6.74 -19.72
N PRO A 310 16.88 -7.37 -20.22
CA PRO A 310 18.21 -6.79 -20.11
C PRO A 310 18.29 -5.47 -20.89
N VAL A 311 18.88 -4.43 -20.27
CA VAL A 311 19.17 -3.15 -20.92
C VAL A 311 20.66 -2.83 -20.88
N ALA A 312 21.11 -1.98 -21.80
CA ALA A 312 22.54 -1.71 -22.02
C ALA A 312 23.30 -1.23 -20.77
N ASN A 313 22.64 -0.44 -19.93
CA ASN A 313 23.26 0.21 -18.75
C ASN A 313 23.21 -0.65 -17.47
N MET A 314 22.78 -1.90 -17.56
CA MET A 314 22.78 -2.80 -16.39
C MET A 314 24.21 -3.23 -16.04
N PRO A 315 24.58 -3.23 -14.73
CA PRO A 315 25.80 -3.87 -14.27
C PRO A 315 25.87 -5.33 -14.75
N ALA A 316 27.07 -5.82 -15.06
CA ALA A 316 27.24 -7.16 -15.67
C ALA A 316 26.58 -8.28 -14.85
N GLN A 317 26.74 -8.26 -13.52
CA GLN A 317 26.12 -9.23 -12.62
C GLN A 317 24.58 -9.15 -12.63
N TYR A 318 24.00 -7.94 -12.67
CA TYR A 318 22.56 -7.75 -12.72
C TYR A 318 21.98 -8.17 -14.08
N ARG A 319 22.72 -7.90 -15.18
CA ARG A 319 22.36 -8.35 -16.53
C ARG A 319 22.30 -9.87 -16.61
N ALA A 320 23.30 -10.58 -16.06
CA ALA A 320 23.31 -12.04 -16.02
C ALA A 320 22.07 -12.60 -15.28
N LEU A 321 21.63 -11.96 -14.20
CA LEU A 321 20.37 -12.32 -13.52
C LEU A 321 19.15 -12.06 -14.42
N ALA A 322 19.11 -10.93 -15.10
CA ALA A 322 18.01 -10.60 -16.01
C ALA A 322 17.87 -11.59 -17.17
N GLU A 323 18.99 -12.16 -17.64
CA GLU A 323 19.04 -13.17 -18.70
C GLU A 323 18.60 -14.56 -18.23
N HIS A 324 18.94 -14.95 -16.99
CA HIS A 324 18.87 -16.35 -16.55
C HIS A 324 17.94 -16.61 -15.35
N ALA A 325 17.51 -15.56 -14.66
CA ALA A 325 16.65 -15.65 -13.48
C ALA A 325 15.38 -14.83 -13.63
N GLN A 326 14.48 -14.96 -12.66
CA GLN A 326 13.27 -14.16 -12.55
C GLN A 326 13.34 -13.32 -11.28
N ARG A 327 12.95 -12.06 -11.36
CA ARG A 327 12.82 -11.19 -10.20
C ARG A 327 11.46 -11.37 -9.55
N LEU A 328 11.43 -11.48 -8.22
CA LEU A 328 10.18 -11.47 -7.47
C LEU A 328 9.61 -10.03 -7.38
N SER A 329 8.29 -9.91 -7.38
CA SER A 329 7.56 -8.63 -7.31
C SER A 329 7.60 -7.98 -5.92
N VAL A 330 8.71 -8.11 -5.21
CA VAL A 330 8.91 -7.61 -3.86
C VAL A 330 10.28 -6.94 -3.72
N ASN A 331 10.33 -5.85 -2.96
CA ASN A 331 11.56 -5.24 -2.49
C ASN A 331 11.54 -5.19 -0.97
N LEU A 332 12.55 -5.78 -0.35
CA LEU A 332 12.70 -5.73 1.10
C LEU A 332 13.37 -4.41 1.49
N ARG A 333 12.69 -3.65 2.36
CA ARG A 333 13.10 -2.31 2.78
C ARG A 333 13.45 -2.28 4.26
N PHE A 334 14.03 -1.17 4.68
CA PHE A 334 14.63 -1.01 6.01
C PHE A 334 14.05 0.21 6.71
N GLN A 335 14.05 0.14 8.02
CA GLN A 335 13.73 1.31 8.84
C GLN A 335 14.73 2.44 8.57
N PRO A 336 14.31 3.72 8.65
CA PRO A 336 15.22 4.85 8.45
C PRO A 336 16.45 4.75 9.37
N GLY A 337 17.63 4.92 8.80
CA GLY A 337 18.91 4.88 9.55
C GLY A 337 19.34 3.52 10.09
N SER A 338 18.63 2.44 9.75
CA SER A 338 18.85 1.09 10.30
C SER A 338 19.09 0.04 9.21
N ALA A 339 19.62 -1.12 9.60
CA ALA A 339 19.60 -2.36 8.84
C ALA A 339 18.43 -3.29 9.24
N ALA A 340 17.59 -2.88 10.19
CA ALA A 340 16.37 -3.60 10.54
C ALA A 340 15.33 -3.45 9.42
N LEU A 341 14.63 -4.54 9.11
CA LEU A 341 13.53 -4.55 8.15
C LEU A 341 12.38 -3.67 8.65
N ASP A 342 11.68 -2.99 7.75
CA ASP A 342 10.42 -2.32 8.07
C ASP A 342 9.29 -3.35 8.28
N SER A 343 8.11 -2.89 8.75
CA SER A 343 6.97 -3.77 9.06
C SER A 343 6.54 -4.59 7.85
N LYS A 344 6.46 -3.98 6.66
CA LYS A 344 6.13 -4.70 5.43
C LYS A 344 7.18 -5.73 5.06
N ALA A 345 8.46 -5.35 5.06
CA ALA A 345 9.55 -6.26 4.69
C ALA A 345 9.64 -7.46 5.66
N THR A 346 9.33 -7.28 6.94
CA THR A 346 9.22 -8.38 7.90
C THR A 346 8.16 -9.39 7.48
N GLN A 347 6.99 -8.93 7.06
CA GLN A 347 5.92 -9.79 6.54
C GLN A 347 6.28 -10.36 5.15
N ASP A 348 6.93 -9.58 4.29
CA ASP A 348 7.35 -10.03 2.97
C ASP A 348 8.39 -11.15 3.03
N VAL A 349 9.26 -11.18 4.04
CA VAL A 349 10.17 -12.31 4.26
C VAL A 349 9.39 -13.63 4.40
N GLN A 350 8.28 -13.64 5.14
CA GLN A 350 7.43 -14.83 5.26
C GLN A 350 6.81 -15.21 3.92
N ARG A 351 6.30 -14.24 3.16
CA ARG A 351 5.74 -14.48 1.81
C ARG A 351 6.79 -15.02 0.84
N VAL A 352 8.04 -14.54 0.92
CA VAL A 352 9.16 -15.07 0.11
C VAL A 352 9.48 -16.51 0.51
N ILE A 353 9.51 -16.82 1.81
CA ILE A 353 9.72 -18.18 2.32
C ILE A 353 8.64 -19.13 1.78
N GLU A 354 7.36 -18.74 1.92
CA GLU A 354 6.23 -19.52 1.41
C GLU A 354 6.31 -19.72 -0.10
N TYR A 355 6.58 -18.65 -0.85
CA TYR A 355 6.73 -18.72 -2.30
C TYR A 355 7.86 -19.69 -2.72
N LEU A 356 9.03 -19.60 -2.10
CA LEU A 356 10.17 -20.45 -2.44
C LEU A 356 9.92 -21.93 -2.09
N ASN A 357 9.24 -22.19 -0.98
CA ASN A 357 8.85 -23.55 -0.59
C ASN A 357 7.82 -24.13 -1.56
N GLN A 358 6.76 -23.38 -1.89
CA GLN A 358 5.72 -23.80 -2.84
C GLN A 358 6.27 -24.01 -4.25
N ALA A 359 7.25 -23.19 -4.67
CA ALA A 359 7.93 -23.32 -5.95
C ALA A 359 9.00 -24.44 -5.98
N GLY A 360 9.23 -25.14 -4.87
CA GLY A 360 10.27 -26.17 -4.76
C GLY A 360 11.70 -25.62 -4.86
N LYS A 361 11.93 -24.37 -4.43
CA LYS A 361 13.19 -23.63 -4.56
C LYS A 361 13.80 -23.19 -3.22
N PRO A 362 13.73 -23.98 -2.11
CA PRO A 362 14.22 -23.52 -0.82
C PRO A 362 15.76 -23.49 -0.72
N HIS A 363 16.48 -24.23 -1.57
CA HIS A 363 17.93 -24.39 -1.47
C HIS A 363 18.64 -23.83 -2.69
N ARG A 364 19.49 -22.82 -2.47
CA ARG A 364 20.45 -22.25 -3.44
C ARG A 364 19.84 -21.88 -4.82
N LYS A 365 18.56 -21.45 -4.83
CA LYS A 365 17.87 -20.97 -6.03
C LYS A 365 17.59 -19.47 -5.97
N ALA A 366 17.67 -18.86 -4.79
CA ALA A 366 17.48 -17.43 -4.59
C ALA A 366 18.80 -16.66 -4.57
N VAL A 367 18.85 -15.51 -5.21
CA VAL A 367 19.93 -14.53 -5.16
C VAL A 367 19.36 -13.23 -4.62
N LEU A 368 20.06 -12.60 -3.69
CA LEU A 368 19.72 -11.29 -3.15
C LEU A 368 20.60 -10.22 -3.80
N VAL A 369 19.95 -9.22 -4.39
CA VAL A 369 20.65 -8.05 -4.96
C VAL A 369 20.29 -6.82 -4.14
N ALA A 370 21.29 -6.30 -3.44
CA ALA A 370 21.11 -5.21 -2.50
C ALA A 370 21.63 -3.89 -3.09
N PHE A 371 20.83 -2.84 -2.89
CA PHE A 371 21.10 -1.49 -3.34
C PHE A 371 21.13 -0.50 -2.18
N GLY A 372 21.68 0.67 -2.41
CA GLY A 372 21.78 1.77 -1.46
C GLY A 372 21.67 3.11 -2.14
N ASP A 373 22.05 4.12 -1.41
CA ASP A 373 22.16 5.49 -1.85
C ASP A 373 23.65 5.90 -1.92
N PRO A 374 24.02 6.93 -2.69
CA PRO A 374 25.39 7.40 -2.78
C PRO A 374 25.98 7.75 -1.40
N LYS A 375 27.29 7.55 -1.25
CA LYS A 375 28.08 7.88 -0.06
C LYS A 375 29.37 8.60 -0.47
N ASP A 376 29.84 9.46 0.41
CA ASP A 376 31.03 10.28 0.15
C ASP A 376 32.32 9.46 0.02
N THR A 377 32.35 8.26 0.64
CA THR A 377 33.51 7.37 0.60
C THR A 377 33.33 6.30 -0.48
N PRO A 378 34.25 6.16 -1.43
CA PRO A 378 34.21 5.10 -2.43
C PRO A 378 34.04 3.70 -1.82
N GLY A 379 33.21 2.88 -2.42
CA GLY A 379 32.90 1.52 -1.97
C GLY A 379 32.01 1.40 -0.73
N ARG A 380 31.77 2.49 0.02
CA ARG A 380 30.93 2.44 1.23
C ARG A 380 29.45 2.12 0.90
N ALA A 381 28.94 2.63 -0.22
CA ALA A 381 27.60 2.29 -0.67
C ALA A 381 27.43 0.81 -0.95
N ALA A 382 28.41 0.18 -1.64
CA ALA A 382 28.43 -1.25 -1.93
C ALA A 382 28.52 -2.09 -0.64
N LEU A 383 29.39 -1.70 0.30
CA LEU A 383 29.53 -2.40 1.60
C LEU A 383 28.21 -2.33 2.38
N LEU A 384 27.59 -1.14 2.53
CA LEU A 384 26.34 -0.98 3.28
C LEU A 384 25.19 -1.72 2.62
N SER A 385 25.12 -1.74 1.28
CA SER A 385 24.09 -2.49 0.58
C SER A 385 24.27 -4.00 0.82
N ARG A 386 25.50 -4.52 0.76
CA ARG A 386 25.79 -5.92 1.06
C ARG A 386 25.41 -6.31 2.48
N LEU A 387 25.70 -5.48 3.48
CA LEU A 387 25.29 -5.72 4.88
C LEU A 387 23.76 -5.82 5.04
N ARG A 388 23.01 -5.00 4.31
CA ARG A 388 21.55 -5.12 4.24
C ARG A 388 21.09 -6.43 3.60
N GLY A 389 21.75 -6.83 2.51
CA GLY A 389 21.49 -8.12 1.88
C GLY A 389 21.76 -9.30 2.81
N GLU A 390 22.83 -9.22 3.62
CA GLU A 390 23.14 -10.24 4.63
C GLU A 390 22.08 -10.30 5.76
N ALA A 391 21.52 -9.16 6.17
CA ALA A 391 20.41 -9.14 7.14
C ALA A 391 19.18 -9.86 6.60
N VAL A 392 18.85 -9.65 5.31
CA VAL A 392 17.77 -10.39 4.62
C VAL A 392 18.10 -11.88 4.52
N ARG A 393 19.33 -12.24 4.15
CA ARG A 393 19.76 -13.65 4.09
C ARG A 393 19.55 -14.35 5.43
N GLN A 394 19.93 -13.70 6.53
CA GLN A 394 19.71 -14.23 7.88
C GLN A 394 18.21 -14.39 8.22
N ALA A 395 17.38 -13.46 7.79
CA ALA A 395 15.93 -13.54 8.01
C ALA A 395 15.31 -14.73 7.22
N LEU A 396 15.72 -14.93 5.96
CA LEU A 396 15.29 -16.06 5.13
C LEU A 396 15.80 -17.40 5.68
N ALA A 397 17.06 -17.43 6.17
CA ALA A 397 17.65 -18.65 6.74
C ALA A 397 16.93 -19.15 7.99
N ARG A 398 16.37 -18.25 8.82
CA ARG A 398 15.50 -18.63 9.96
C ARG A 398 14.24 -19.39 9.52
N GLY A 399 13.76 -19.12 8.31
CA GLY A 399 12.65 -19.84 7.68
C GLY A 399 13.07 -21.03 6.80
N GLY A 400 14.35 -21.49 6.91
CA GLY A 400 14.85 -22.65 6.19
C GLY A 400 15.28 -22.39 4.74
N ILE A 401 15.34 -21.14 4.28
CA ILE A 401 15.76 -20.79 2.92
C ILE A 401 17.27 -20.59 2.85
N GLU A 402 17.93 -21.38 2.00
CA GLU A 402 19.34 -21.23 1.69
C GLU A 402 19.53 -20.37 0.43
N VAL A 403 20.02 -19.14 0.62
CA VAL A 403 20.32 -18.19 -0.47
C VAL A 403 21.63 -18.58 -1.16
N LEU A 404 21.63 -18.55 -2.50
CA LEU A 404 22.83 -18.86 -3.31
C LEU A 404 23.91 -17.79 -3.17
N GLU A 405 23.51 -16.51 -3.27
CA GLU A 405 24.44 -15.38 -3.31
C GLU A 405 23.79 -14.10 -2.77
N VAL A 406 24.60 -13.20 -2.21
CA VAL A 406 24.25 -11.83 -1.86
C VAL A 406 25.18 -10.86 -2.59
N ALA A 407 24.63 -10.13 -3.55
CA ALA A 407 25.32 -9.09 -4.31
C ALA A 407 25.02 -7.70 -3.76
N GLY A 408 26.03 -6.92 -3.44
CA GLY A 408 25.89 -5.52 -3.02
C GLY A 408 26.27 -4.58 -4.15
N LEU A 409 25.31 -3.99 -4.85
CA LEU A 409 25.53 -3.10 -5.99
C LEU A 409 25.60 -1.61 -5.62
N GLY A 410 25.51 -1.28 -4.33
CA GLY A 410 25.66 0.09 -3.85
C GLY A 410 24.58 1.02 -4.43
N ASP A 411 25.02 2.14 -4.96
CA ASP A 411 24.18 3.19 -5.54
C ASP A 411 23.88 3.03 -7.04
N GLN A 412 24.24 1.89 -7.59
CA GLN A 412 23.92 1.57 -8.97
C GLN A 412 22.41 1.36 -9.15
N MET A 413 21.89 1.61 -10.35
CA MET A 413 20.48 1.43 -10.72
C MET A 413 19.50 2.08 -9.72
N PRO A 414 19.58 3.40 -9.49
CA PRO A 414 18.63 4.07 -8.62
C PRO A 414 17.21 3.99 -9.20
N VAL A 415 16.23 3.82 -8.31
CA VAL A 415 14.79 3.82 -8.63
C VAL A 415 14.11 5.12 -8.22
N ALA A 416 14.86 6.04 -7.63
CA ALA A 416 14.40 7.37 -7.19
C ALA A 416 15.56 8.35 -7.16
N GLY A 417 15.24 9.64 -7.21
CA GLY A 417 16.21 10.71 -6.97
C GLY A 417 16.84 10.62 -5.57
N ASN A 418 18.09 11.07 -5.45
CA ASN A 418 18.85 11.02 -4.18
C ASN A 418 18.85 12.36 -3.42
N GLU A 419 18.23 13.38 -3.94
CA GLU A 419 18.18 14.74 -3.37
C GLU A 419 17.40 14.73 -2.06
N MET A 420 16.30 13.98 -2.01
CA MET A 420 15.42 13.86 -0.87
C MET A 420 15.62 12.54 -0.12
N GLU A 421 15.46 12.55 1.22
CA GLU A 421 15.57 11.32 2.02
C GLU A 421 14.57 10.24 1.59
N GLN A 422 13.36 10.61 1.18
CA GLN A 422 12.37 9.67 0.67
C GLN A 422 12.87 8.89 -0.55
N GLY A 423 13.57 9.54 -1.48
CA GLY A 423 14.16 8.87 -2.63
C GLY A 423 15.32 7.96 -2.21
N ARG A 424 16.19 8.42 -1.31
CA ARG A 424 17.27 7.60 -0.76
C ARG A 424 16.75 6.34 -0.05
N LEU A 425 15.65 6.46 0.71
CA LEU A 425 14.99 5.30 1.33
C LEU A 425 14.47 4.31 0.29
N ARG A 426 13.97 4.78 -0.86
CA ARG A 426 13.53 3.91 -1.96
C ARG A 426 14.69 3.21 -2.65
N ASN A 427 15.87 3.85 -2.73
CA ASN A 427 17.07 3.24 -3.28
C ASN A 427 17.69 2.19 -2.35
N ARG A 428 17.51 2.30 -1.01
CA ARG A 428 17.93 1.31 -0.01
C ARG A 428 16.98 0.12 -0.02
N ARG A 429 17.21 -0.83 -0.93
CA ARG A 429 16.36 -2.01 -1.15
C ARG A 429 17.15 -3.29 -1.33
N VAL A 430 16.52 -4.42 -1.08
CA VAL A 430 17.01 -5.74 -1.48
C VAL A 430 15.98 -6.40 -2.38
N GLU A 431 16.38 -6.76 -3.56
CA GLU A 431 15.61 -7.49 -4.56
C GLU A 431 15.88 -8.99 -4.41
N VAL A 432 14.85 -9.80 -4.63
CA VAL A 432 14.96 -11.27 -4.61
C VAL A 432 14.82 -11.77 -6.03
N TRP A 433 15.82 -12.53 -6.48
CA TRP A 433 15.86 -13.18 -7.79
C TRP A 433 15.87 -14.69 -7.62
N VAL A 434 15.23 -15.43 -8.54
CA VAL A 434 15.10 -16.90 -8.46
C VAL A 434 15.41 -17.55 -9.81
N TYR A 435 16.21 -18.64 -9.77
CA TYR A 435 16.53 -19.50 -10.90
C TYR A 435 15.48 -20.58 -11.15
#